data_2069464059d41ae9f897474e64fa064e
#
_entry.id   2069464059d41ae9f897474e64fa064e
#
_cell.length_a   1.000
_cell.length_b   1.000
_cell.length_c   1.000
_cell.angle_alpha   90.00
_cell.angle_beta   90.00
_cell.angle_gamma   90.00
#
_symmetry.space_group_name_H-M   'P 1'
#
loop_
_entity.id
_entity.type
_entity.pdbx_description
1 polymer ?
#
loop_
_entity_poly.entity_id
_entity_poly.type
_entity_poly.pdbx_seq_one_letter_code
_entity_poly.pdbx_strand_id
1 'polypeptide(L)'
;VQPAVKAVYDADRTLRVLDGETVREMTLADYLVGVTAAEMPASFAEEALKAQAVAARTYTLYKLTAGSNHGDTADICTDSTCCQAYIAMEQARANWGAQADAYEKKVRDAVTSTDGEAILYGGIPILAVFHSSSAGLTRAAGQVWQNDLPYLKPVDSPEAKETIPNYYSRVDFTPAALKEKLLAKIPSADLSGDKKSWLKDPIRD
;
A
#
# COMPACT_ATOMS: atom_id res chain seq x y z
N VAL A 1 -31.09 -14.66 18.10
CA VAL A 1 -30.24 -15.35 17.11
C VAL A 1 -30.13 -14.41 15.94
N GLN A 2 -28.99 -13.75 15.76
CA GLN A 2 -28.72 -12.99 14.53
C GLN A 2 -28.72 -13.97 13.35
N PRO A 3 -29.37 -13.64 12.21
CA PRO A 3 -29.27 -14.47 11.04
C PRO A 3 -27.77 -14.56 10.64
N ALA A 4 -27.32 -15.78 10.36
CA ALA A 4 -25.98 -16.01 9.85
C ALA A 4 -25.81 -15.17 8.56
N VAL A 5 -24.92 -14.18 8.59
CA VAL A 5 -24.55 -13.44 7.39
C VAL A 5 -23.87 -14.48 6.49
N LYS A 6 -24.45 -14.74 5.33
CA LYS A 6 -23.89 -15.68 4.36
C LYS A 6 -22.51 -15.11 3.98
N ALA A 7 -21.45 -15.84 4.29
CA ALA A 7 -20.10 -15.45 3.88
C ALA A 7 -20.08 -15.34 2.35
N VAL A 8 -19.70 -14.19 1.84
CA VAL A 8 -19.47 -13.99 0.41
C VAL A 8 -17.99 -14.27 0.18
N TYR A 9 -17.70 -15.36 -0.50
CA TYR A 9 -16.32 -15.71 -0.85
C TYR A 9 -15.75 -14.73 -1.90
N ASP A 10 -14.47 -14.55 -1.89
CA ASP A 10 -13.77 -13.62 -2.82
C ASP A 10 -13.99 -14.01 -4.29
N ALA A 11 -14.12 -15.32 -4.58
CA ALA A 11 -14.39 -15.83 -5.92
C ALA A 11 -15.81 -15.51 -6.42
N ASP A 12 -16.77 -15.31 -5.50
CA ASP A 12 -18.18 -15.04 -5.83
C ASP A 12 -18.47 -13.54 -5.99
N ARG A 13 -17.47 -12.69 -5.71
CA ARG A 13 -17.60 -11.24 -5.81
C ARG A 13 -16.87 -10.71 -7.05
N THR A 14 -17.62 -10.20 -8.00
CA THR A 14 -17.06 -9.50 -9.17
C THR A 14 -16.85 -8.02 -8.87
N LEU A 15 -15.72 -7.48 -9.32
CA LEU A 15 -15.32 -6.08 -9.25
C LEU A 15 -15.19 -5.50 -10.67
N ARG A 16 -15.58 -4.25 -10.83
CA ARG A 16 -15.20 -3.42 -11.98
C ARG A 16 -13.90 -2.69 -11.63
N VAL A 17 -12.81 -3.11 -12.22
CA VAL A 17 -11.47 -2.60 -11.94
C VAL A 17 -11.02 -1.69 -13.07
N LEU A 18 -10.73 -0.43 -12.77
CA LEU A 18 -10.15 0.51 -13.72
C LEU A 18 -8.64 0.25 -13.85
N ASP A 19 -8.21 -0.17 -15.03
CA ASP A 19 -6.83 -0.43 -15.38
C ASP A 19 -6.41 0.53 -16.51
N GLY A 20 -5.70 1.61 -16.14
CA GLY A 20 -5.49 2.75 -17.04
C GLY A 20 -6.80 3.41 -17.42
N GLU A 21 -7.16 3.35 -18.70
CA GLU A 21 -8.42 3.90 -19.25
C GLU A 21 -9.49 2.81 -19.45
N THR A 22 -9.20 1.56 -19.14
CA THR A 22 -10.07 0.42 -19.41
C THR A 22 -10.66 -0.13 -18.13
N VAL A 23 -11.98 -0.33 -18.10
CA VAL A 23 -12.65 -1.06 -17.01
C VAL A 23 -12.68 -2.55 -17.35
N ARG A 24 -12.19 -3.38 -16.43
CA ARG A 24 -12.21 -4.84 -16.53
C ARG A 24 -13.03 -5.42 -15.40
N GLU A 25 -13.80 -6.46 -15.69
CA GLU A 25 -14.44 -7.27 -14.66
C GLU A 25 -13.50 -8.41 -14.25
N MET A 26 -13.30 -8.56 -12.95
CA MET A 26 -12.55 -9.68 -12.38
C MET A 26 -13.10 -10.04 -11.00
N THR A 27 -12.80 -11.24 -10.53
CA THR A 27 -13.17 -11.62 -9.16
C THR A 27 -12.36 -10.85 -8.14
N LEU A 28 -12.91 -10.65 -6.94
CA LEU A 28 -12.13 -10.08 -5.83
C LEU A 28 -10.89 -10.93 -5.55
N ALA A 29 -10.99 -12.26 -5.65
CA ALA A 29 -9.86 -13.17 -5.48
C ALA A 29 -8.72 -12.86 -6.46
N ASP A 30 -9.00 -12.73 -7.77
CA ASP A 30 -7.98 -12.43 -8.76
C ASP A 30 -7.39 -11.02 -8.58
N TYR A 31 -8.22 -10.04 -8.23
CA TYR A 31 -7.74 -8.71 -7.89
C TYR A 31 -6.77 -8.75 -6.71
N LEU A 32 -7.12 -9.45 -5.61
CA LEU A 32 -6.27 -9.57 -4.43
C LEU A 32 -4.96 -10.30 -4.69
N VAL A 33 -4.97 -11.31 -5.57
CA VAL A 33 -3.74 -11.99 -6.00
C VAL A 33 -2.79 -10.99 -6.68
N GLY A 34 -3.31 -10.17 -7.60
CA GLY A 34 -2.52 -9.14 -8.29
C GLY A 34 -2.04 -8.03 -7.35
N VAL A 35 -2.87 -7.58 -6.40
CA VAL A 35 -2.49 -6.60 -5.40
C VAL A 35 -1.41 -7.16 -4.46
N THR A 36 -1.61 -8.35 -3.90
CA THR A 36 -0.64 -8.97 -2.99
C THR A 36 0.72 -9.17 -3.68
N ALA A 37 0.72 -9.58 -4.94
CA ALA A 37 1.94 -9.75 -5.74
C ALA A 37 2.64 -8.42 -6.06
N ALA A 38 1.90 -7.31 -6.16
CA ALA A 38 2.46 -5.98 -6.42
C ALA A 38 3.01 -5.32 -5.16
N GLU A 39 2.33 -5.48 -4.03
CA GLU A 39 2.61 -4.76 -2.79
C GLU A 39 3.66 -5.46 -1.91
N MET A 40 3.82 -6.78 -2.05
CA MET A 40 4.74 -7.55 -1.21
C MET A 40 5.58 -8.54 -2.04
N PRO A 41 6.91 -8.59 -1.82
CA PRO A 41 7.74 -9.62 -2.46
C PRO A 41 7.25 -11.03 -2.11
N ALA A 42 7.00 -11.86 -3.14
CA ALA A 42 6.52 -13.23 -2.95
C ALA A 42 7.52 -14.13 -2.17
N SER A 43 8.78 -13.69 -2.02
CA SER A 43 9.79 -14.34 -1.18
C SER A 43 9.55 -14.19 0.32
N PHE A 44 8.70 -13.24 0.76
CA PHE A 44 8.40 -13.01 2.18
C PHE A 44 7.72 -14.23 2.81
N ALA A 45 7.67 -14.27 4.15
CA ALA A 45 7.01 -15.34 4.87
C ALA A 45 5.52 -15.46 4.45
N GLU A 46 4.98 -16.67 4.49
CA GLU A 46 3.59 -16.93 4.11
C GLU A 46 2.61 -16.12 4.95
N GLU A 47 2.84 -16.03 6.25
CA GLU A 47 1.99 -15.26 7.16
C GLU A 47 2.01 -13.74 6.86
N ALA A 48 3.13 -13.21 6.34
CA ALA A 48 3.20 -11.83 5.90
C ALA A 48 2.34 -11.60 4.63
N LEU A 49 2.38 -12.53 3.68
CA LEU A 49 1.53 -12.49 2.48
C LEU A 49 0.04 -12.62 2.84
N LYS A 50 -0.32 -13.48 3.83
CA LYS A 50 -1.67 -13.58 4.36
C LYS A 50 -2.13 -12.27 4.99
N ALA A 51 -1.31 -11.65 5.81
CA ALA A 51 -1.61 -10.35 6.42
C ALA A 51 -1.82 -9.26 5.35
N GLN A 52 -0.98 -9.23 4.30
CA GLN A 52 -1.15 -8.33 3.17
C GLN A 52 -2.46 -8.59 2.42
N ALA A 53 -2.82 -9.85 2.17
CA ALA A 53 -4.08 -10.21 1.52
C ALA A 53 -5.30 -9.75 2.33
N VAL A 54 -5.28 -9.93 3.66
CA VAL A 54 -6.35 -9.45 4.56
C VAL A 54 -6.43 -7.93 4.55
N ALA A 55 -5.30 -7.21 4.59
CA ALA A 55 -5.28 -5.74 4.53
C ALA A 55 -5.83 -5.24 3.19
N ALA A 56 -5.38 -5.81 2.06
CA ALA A 56 -5.83 -5.44 0.73
C ALA A 56 -7.34 -5.72 0.53
N ARG A 57 -7.82 -6.87 0.99
CA ARG A 57 -9.26 -7.21 0.99
C ARG A 57 -10.06 -6.21 1.78
N THR A 58 -9.61 -5.90 2.99
CA THR A 58 -10.28 -4.95 3.87
C THR A 58 -10.38 -3.57 3.24
N TYR A 59 -9.28 -3.07 2.65
CA TYR A 59 -9.27 -1.81 1.91
C TYR A 59 -10.25 -1.82 0.74
N THR A 60 -10.28 -2.90 -0.05
CA THR A 60 -11.22 -3.04 -1.17
C THR A 60 -12.68 -3.02 -0.67
N LEU A 61 -13.00 -3.80 0.36
CA LEU A 61 -14.34 -3.82 0.97
C LEU A 61 -14.73 -2.45 1.56
N TYR A 62 -13.77 -1.74 2.15
CA TYR A 62 -13.99 -0.36 2.59
C TYR A 62 -14.39 0.55 1.43
N LYS A 63 -13.66 0.50 0.29
CA LYS A 63 -14.00 1.29 -0.90
C LYS A 63 -15.37 0.95 -1.48
N LEU A 64 -15.78 -0.31 -1.46
CA LEU A 64 -17.11 -0.73 -1.89
C LEU A 64 -18.22 -0.19 -0.98
N THR A 65 -17.94 0.04 0.29
CA THR A 65 -18.95 0.51 1.27
C THR A 65 -18.95 2.03 1.44
N ALA A 66 -17.77 2.66 1.44
CA ALA A 66 -17.60 4.10 1.61
C ALA A 66 -17.79 4.91 0.31
N GLY A 67 -17.79 4.22 -0.81
CA GLY A 67 -17.87 4.80 -2.16
C GLY A 67 -16.52 4.79 -2.88
N SER A 68 -16.58 4.45 -4.17
CA SER A 68 -15.44 4.43 -5.06
C SER A 68 -14.97 5.86 -5.39
N ASN A 69 -13.65 6.04 -5.55
CA ASN A 69 -13.09 7.29 -6.09
C ASN A 69 -13.46 7.50 -7.58
N HIS A 70 -14.02 6.48 -8.23
CA HIS A 70 -14.33 6.46 -9.66
C HIS A 70 -15.84 6.58 -9.93
N GLY A 71 -16.66 6.89 -8.90
CA GLY A 71 -18.12 6.99 -9.01
C GLY A 71 -18.74 5.69 -9.55
N ASP A 72 -19.62 5.83 -10.54
CA ASP A 72 -20.29 4.68 -11.17
C ASP A 72 -19.43 3.96 -12.23
N THR A 73 -18.24 4.48 -12.55
CA THR A 73 -17.41 3.91 -13.61
C THR A 73 -16.75 2.62 -13.17
N ALA A 74 -16.14 2.62 -11.99
CA ALA A 74 -15.41 1.45 -11.46
C ALA A 74 -15.49 1.39 -9.93
N ASP A 75 -15.31 0.20 -9.40
CA ASP A 75 -15.35 -0.05 -7.95
C ASP A 75 -13.99 0.28 -7.32
N ILE A 76 -12.91 0.01 -8.04
CA ILE A 76 -11.50 0.21 -7.61
C ILE A 76 -10.59 0.35 -8.84
N CYS A 77 -9.33 0.74 -8.66
CA CYS A 77 -8.36 0.80 -9.76
C CYS A 77 -7.03 0.12 -9.40
N THR A 78 -6.13 0.08 -10.41
CA THR A 78 -4.79 -0.51 -10.31
C THR A 78 -3.70 0.52 -9.97
N ASP A 79 -4.06 1.81 -9.79
CA ASP A 79 -3.13 2.89 -9.49
C ASP A 79 -2.85 2.98 -7.99
N SER A 80 -1.59 2.78 -7.59
CA SER A 80 -1.13 2.87 -6.19
C SER A 80 -1.29 4.26 -5.58
N THR A 81 -1.39 5.31 -6.39
CA THR A 81 -1.60 6.68 -5.89
C THR A 81 -3.06 6.99 -5.62
N CYS A 82 -3.97 6.15 -6.08
CA CYS A 82 -5.42 6.29 -5.94
C CYS A 82 -6.03 5.19 -5.06
N CYS A 83 -5.69 3.94 -5.35
CA CYS A 83 -6.23 2.76 -4.66
C CYS A 83 -5.10 1.88 -4.11
N GLN A 84 -4.70 0.84 -4.83
CA GLN A 84 -3.65 -0.10 -4.46
C GLN A 84 -2.83 -0.45 -5.71
N ALA A 85 -1.53 -0.72 -5.55
CA ALA A 85 -0.76 -1.26 -6.65
C ALA A 85 -1.32 -2.62 -7.07
N TYR A 86 -1.26 -2.87 -8.36
CA TYR A 86 -1.71 -4.13 -8.97
C TYR A 86 -0.72 -4.55 -10.04
N ILE A 87 -0.48 -5.84 -10.15
CA ILE A 87 0.30 -6.42 -11.24
C ILE A 87 -0.48 -7.59 -11.85
N ALA A 88 -0.59 -7.60 -13.18
CA ALA A 88 -1.15 -8.75 -13.87
C ALA A 88 -0.27 -9.99 -13.63
N MET A 89 -0.88 -11.14 -13.41
CA MET A 89 -0.14 -12.35 -13.04
C MET A 89 0.88 -12.77 -14.12
N GLU A 90 0.58 -12.54 -15.38
CA GLU A 90 1.52 -12.78 -16.47
C GLU A 90 2.81 -11.96 -16.29
N GLN A 91 2.68 -10.67 -15.95
CA GLN A 91 3.83 -9.80 -15.70
C GLN A 91 4.57 -10.18 -14.41
N ALA A 92 3.84 -10.54 -13.36
CA ALA A 92 4.44 -11.02 -12.11
C ALA A 92 5.28 -12.28 -12.35
N ARG A 93 4.75 -13.25 -13.09
CA ARG A 93 5.46 -14.47 -13.49
C ARG A 93 6.73 -14.16 -14.30
N ALA A 94 6.64 -13.23 -15.25
CA ALA A 94 7.82 -12.80 -16.02
C ALA A 94 8.92 -12.22 -15.12
N ASN A 95 8.54 -11.42 -14.11
CA ASN A 95 9.46 -10.84 -13.14
C ASN A 95 10.09 -11.90 -12.22
N TRP A 96 9.34 -12.94 -11.86
CA TRP A 96 9.79 -14.02 -10.97
C TRP A 96 10.65 -15.08 -11.66
N GLY A 97 10.60 -15.17 -12.98
CA GLY A 97 11.42 -16.08 -13.78
C GLY A 97 11.30 -17.54 -13.33
N ALA A 98 12.41 -18.15 -12.95
CA ALA A 98 12.42 -19.56 -12.53
C ALA A 98 11.59 -19.87 -11.27
N GLN A 99 11.24 -18.85 -10.47
CA GLN A 99 10.42 -19.02 -9.27
C GLN A 99 8.91 -18.81 -9.54
N ALA A 100 8.51 -18.55 -10.78
CA ALA A 100 7.14 -18.14 -11.13
C ALA A 100 6.07 -19.07 -10.56
N ASP A 101 6.19 -20.39 -10.77
CA ASP A 101 5.18 -21.34 -10.31
C ASP A 101 5.08 -21.41 -8.78
N ALA A 102 6.23 -21.40 -8.10
CA ALA A 102 6.27 -21.46 -6.64
C ALA A 102 5.71 -20.16 -6.01
N TYR A 103 6.05 -19.01 -6.56
CA TYR A 103 5.62 -17.71 -6.05
C TYR A 103 4.14 -17.44 -6.36
N GLU A 104 3.67 -17.77 -7.56
CA GLU A 104 2.24 -17.67 -7.87
C GLU A 104 1.42 -18.54 -6.94
N LYS A 105 1.82 -19.82 -6.77
CA LYS A 105 1.14 -20.71 -5.83
C LYS A 105 1.08 -20.13 -4.44
N LYS A 106 2.20 -19.61 -3.92
CA LYS A 106 2.30 -19.05 -2.58
C LYS A 106 1.41 -17.82 -2.38
N VAL A 107 1.36 -16.92 -3.36
CA VAL A 107 0.49 -15.74 -3.32
C VAL A 107 -0.99 -16.14 -3.37
N ARG A 108 -1.35 -17.06 -4.26
CA ARG A 108 -2.73 -17.57 -4.35
C ARG A 108 -3.16 -18.29 -3.08
N ASP A 109 -2.29 -19.11 -2.50
CA ASP A 109 -2.56 -19.81 -1.23
C ASP A 109 -2.78 -18.80 -0.08
N ALA A 110 -2.00 -17.71 -0.03
CA ALA A 110 -2.18 -16.66 0.97
C ALA A 110 -3.54 -15.96 0.85
N VAL A 111 -3.99 -15.64 -0.36
CA VAL A 111 -5.31 -15.05 -0.60
C VAL A 111 -6.43 -16.03 -0.28
N THR A 112 -6.33 -17.29 -0.76
CA THR A 112 -7.37 -18.31 -0.59
C THR A 112 -7.51 -18.76 0.86
N SER A 113 -6.39 -18.92 1.59
CA SER A 113 -6.42 -19.37 2.99
C SER A 113 -6.99 -18.32 3.94
N THR A 114 -7.10 -17.05 3.51
CA THR A 114 -7.69 -15.94 4.26
C THR A 114 -9.02 -15.48 3.67
N ASP A 115 -9.64 -16.28 2.81
CA ASP A 115 -10.89 -15.93 2.14
C ASP A 115 -11.97 -15.51 3.14
N GLY A 116 -12.62 -14.39 2.87
CA GLY A 116 -13.64 -13.81 3.74
C GLY A 116 -13.12 -13.08 4.99
N GLU A 117 -11.83 -13.13 5.30
CA GLU A 117 -11.26 -12.42 6.45
C GLU A 117 -11.07 -10.93 6.15
N ALA A 118 -11.58 -10.07 7.03
CA ALA A 118 -11.44 -8.62 6.96
C ALA A 118 -11.27 -7.99 8.34
N ILE A 119 -10.57 -6.87 8.40
CA ILE A 119 -10.39 -6.09 9.64
C ILE A 119 -11.57 -5.13 9.79
N LEU A 120 -12.27 -5.22 10.91
CA LEU A 120 -13.48 -4.43 11.16
C LEU A 120 -13.30 -3.50 12.36
N TYR A 121 -13.92 -2.33 12.29
CA TYR A 121 -14.14 -1.45 13.43
C TYR A 121 -15.62 -1.11 13.51
N GLY A 122 -16.24 -1.45 14.65
CA GLY A 122 -17.70 -1.30 14.80
C GLY A 122 -18.52 -2.10 13.79
N GLY A 123 -18.02 -3.23 13.30
CA GLY A 123 -18.70 -4.09 12.33
C GLY A 123 -18.54 -3.64 10.85
N ILE A 124 -17.75 -2.59 10.58
CA ILE A 124 -17.54 -2.02 9.24
C ILE A 124 -16.07 -2.22 8.85
N PRO A 125 -15.75 -2.60 7.61
CA PRO A 125 -14.38 -2.67 7.14
C PRO A 125 -13.63 -1.34 7.34
N ILE A 126 -12.42 -1.40 7.88
CA ILE A 126 -11.60 -0.22 8.12
C ILE A 126 -10.92 0.27 6.83
N LEU A 127 -10.50 1.53 6.81
CA LEU A 127 -9.52 2.02 5.84
C LEU A 127 -8.16 1.38 6.17
N ALA A 128 -7.92 0.18 5.64
CA ALA A 128 -6.74 -0.63 5.95
C ALA A 128 -5.54 -0.17 5.13
N VAL A 129 -4.94 0.95 5.51
CA VAL A 129 -3.70 1.45 4.90
C VAL A 129 -2.49 0.70 5.44
N PHE A 130 -1.47 0.55 4.60
CA PHE A 130 -0.22 -0.12 4.93
C PHE A 130 0.98 0.62 4.35
N HIS A 131 2.16 0.31 4.83
CA HIS A 131 3.44 0.91 4.41
C HIS A 131 4.56 -0.12 4.52
N SER A 132 5.66 0.11 3.82
CA SER A 132 6.82 -0.80 3.82
C SER A 132 7.72 -0.65 5.05
N SER A 133 7.79 0.55 5.64
CA SER A 133 8.66 0.85 6.79
C SER A 133 8.13 2.08 7.54
N SER A 134 8.25 2.08 8.88
CA SER A 134 7.76 3.16 9.77
C SER A 134 8.86 3.83 10.58
N ALA A 135 10.12 3.42 10.42
CA ALA A 135 11.23 3.86 11.26
C ALA A 135 11.02 3.57 12.77
N GLY A 136 10.32 2.49 13.09
CA GLY A 136 10.14 1.97 14.46
C GLY A 136 8.84 2.37 15.15
N LEU A 137 8.11 3.39 14.66
CA LEU A 137 6.81 3.82 15.21
C LEU A 137 5.89 4.25 14.07
N THR A 138 4.68 3.71 14.04
CA THR A 138 3.67 4.17 13.08
C THR A 138 3.09 5.53 13.48
N ARG A 139 2.35 6.18 12.57
CA ARG A 139 1.75 7.48 12.83
C ARG A 139 0.23 7.40 12.95
N ALA A 140 -0.37 8.26 13.75
CA ALA A 140 -1.83 8.41 13.77
C ALA A 140 -2.32 9.01 12.45
N ALA A 141 -3.55 8.63 12.05
CA ALA A 141 -4.17 9.14 10.84
C ALA A 141 -4.18 10.68 10.78
N GLY A 142 -4.55 11.35 11.87
CA GLY A 142 -4.59 12.82 11.95
C GLY A 142 -3.22 13.52 11.86
N GLN A 143 -2.11 12.78 12.00
CA GLN A 143 -0.75 13.30 11.77
C GLN A 143 -0.32 13.25 10.30
N VAL A 144 -0.99 12.42 9.49
CA VAL A 144 -0.64 12.18 8.08
C VAL A 144 -1.71 12.75 7.15
N TRP A 145 -2.98 12.62 7.54
CA TRP A 145 -4.14 13.07 6.77
C TRP A 145 -4.97 14.09 7.58
N GLN A 146 -5.94 14.72 6.92
CA GLN A 146 -6.80 15.73 7.57
C GLN A 146 -7.75 15.13 8.60
N ASN A 147 -8.15 13.87 8.45
CA ASN A 147 -9.11 13.19 9.31
C ASN A 147 -8.41 12.24 10.28
N ASP A 148 -8.77 12.33 11.55
CA ASP A 148 -8.37 11.35 12.54
C ASP A 148 -9.28 10.12 12.46
N LEU A 149 -8.67 8.93 12.47
CA LEU A 149 -9.38 7.66 12.45
C LEU A 149 -9.08 6.90 13.75
N PRO A 150 -10.09 6.57 14.56
CA PRO A 150 -9.89 6.05 15.91
C PRO A 150 -9.14 4.72 15.97
N TYR A 151 -9.08 4.00 14.86
CA TYR A 151 -8.38 2.71 14.72
C TYR A 151 -6.97 2.82 14.08
N LEU A 152 -6.58 3.97 13.54
CA LEU A 152 -5.22 4.23 13.02
C LEU A 152 -4.44 5.09 14.02
N LYS A 153 -3.95 4.42 15.06
CA LYS A 153 -3.15 5.03 16.14
C LYS A 153 -1.68 4.67 16.00
N PRO A 154 -0.77 5.46 16.60
CA PRO A 154 0.63 5.07 16.67
C PRO A 154 0.79 3.75 17.42
N VAL A 155 1.56 2.85 16.84
CA VAL A 155 1.96 1.58 17.46
C VAL A 155 3.45 1.34 17.22
N ASP A 156 4.11 0.69 18.16
CA ASP A 156 5.48 0.27 17.96
C ASP A 156 5.55 -0.73 16.79
N SER A 157 6.44 -0.44 15.85
CA SER A 157 6.75 -1.27 14.70
C SER A 157 8.26 -1.47 14.66
N PRO A 158 8.81 -2.39 15.47
CA PRO A 158 10.24 -2.55 15.61
C PRO A 158 10.87 -2.98 14.30
N GLU A 159 11.76 -2.13 13.80
CA GLU A 159 12.49 -2.31 12.56
C GLU A 159 13.98 -2.17 12.83
N ALA A 160 14.79 -2.95 12.11
CA ALA A 160 16.24 -2.88 12.22
C ALA A 160 16.86 -2.61 10.85
N LYS A 161 17.84 -1.73 10.81
CA LYS A 161 18.55 -1.36 9.56
C LYS A 161 19.22 -2.57 8.89
N GLU A 162 19.50 -3.61 9.65
CA GLU A 162 20.11 -4.86 9.17
C GLU A 162 19.11 -5.75 8.42
N THR A 163 17.80 -5.56 8.65
CA THR A 163 16.73 -6.40 8.09
C THR A 163 15.88 -5.69 7.05
N ILE A 164 15.89 -4.35 7.06
CA ILE A 164 15.06 -3.54 6.16
C ILE A 164 15.93 -2.96 5.04
N PRO A 165 15.73 -3.36 3.78
CA PRO A 165 16.44 -2.77 2.65
C PRO A 165 16.22 -1.26 2.58
N ASN A 166 17.29 -0.51 2.34
CA ASN A 166 17.24 0.96 2.21
C ASN A 166 16.69 1.70 3.45
N TYR A 167 16.72 1.08 4.64
CA TYR A 167 16.29 1.70 5.90
C TYR A 167 17.01 3.02 6.16
N TYR A 168 18.27 3.11 5.77
CA TYR A 168 19.09 4.32 5.89
C TYR A 168 19.77 4.64 4.58
N SER A 169 19.61 5.86 4.09
CA SER A 169 20.33 6.38 2.93
C SER A 169 21.01 7.70 3.28
N ARG A 170 22.19 7.92 2.69
CA ARG A 170 22.93 9.17 2.83
C ARG A 170 23.36 9.66 1.46
N VAL A 171 23.07 10.93 1.20
CA VAL A 171 23.55 11.63 0.00
C VAL A 171 24.26 12.89 0.42
N ASP A 172 25.54 13.00 0.09
CA ASP A 172 26.35 14.17 0.41
C ASP A 172 26.38 15.12 -0.81
N PHE A 173 26.14 16.38 -0.58
CA PHE A 173 26.24 17.43 -1.58
C PHE A 173 27.33 18.42 -1.23
N THR A 174 28.07 18.88 -2.24
CA THR A 174 28.81 20.14 -2.09
C THR A 174 27.82 21.31 -2.01
N PRO A 175 28.18 22.45 -1.35
CA PRO A 175 27.29 23.61 -1.31
C PRO A 175 26.85 24.08 -2.70
N ALA A 176 27.73 24.05 -3.69
CA ALA A 176 27.41 24.42 -5.06
C ALA A 176 26.36 23.50 -5.69
N ALA A 177 26.56 22.19 -5.57
CA ALA A 177 25.61 21.18 -6.10
C ALA A 177 24.26 21.26 -5.38
N LEU A 178 24.25 21.49 -4.08
CA LEU A 178 23.01 21.68 -3.34
C LEU A 178 22.25 22.93 -3.80
N LYS A 179 22.98 24.07 -3.94
CA LYS A 179 22.38 25.32 -4.43
C LYS A 179 21.75 25.13 -5.81
N GLU A 180 22.45 24.51 -6.73
CA GLU A 180 21.96 24.22 -8.07
C GLU A 180 20.65 23.40 -8.04
N LYS A 181 20.64 22.31 -7.25
CA LYS A 181 19.46 21.44 -7.12
C LYS A 181 18.27 22.16 -6.46
N LEU A 182 18.52 22.98 -5.45
CA LEU A 182 17.48 23.75 -4.79
C LEU A 182 16.85 24.77 -5.75
N LEU A 183 17.68 25.54 -6.49
CA LEU A 183 17.18 26.52 -7.45
C LEU A 183 16.46 25.87 -8.64
N ALA A 184 16.86 24.68 -9.05
CA ALA A 184 16.15 23.92 -10.09
C ALA A 184 14.73 23.51 -9.67
N LYS A 185 14.49 23.30 -8.37
CA LYS A 185 13.18 22.91 -7.84
C LYS A 185 12.38 24.09 -7.25
N ILE A 186 13.07 25.07 -6.71
CA ILE A 186 12.49 26.25 -6.09
C ILE A 186 13.24 27.49 -6.63
N PRO A 187 12.92 27.93 -7.87
CA PRO A 187 13.64 29.04 -8.52
C PRO A 187 13.64 30.36 -7.72
N SER A 188 12.63 30.56 -6.86
CA SER A 188 12.48 31.72 -6.00
C SER A 188 13.22 31.64 -4.66
N ALA A 189 13.95 30.54 -4.38
CA ALA A 189 14.65 30.39 -3.12
C ALA A 189 15.79 31.42 -3.00
N ASP A 190 15.81 32.16 -1.89
CA ASP A 190 16.94 33.04 -1.56
C ASP A 190 18.08 32.21 -0.93
N LEU A 191 19.10 31.97 -1.71
CA LEU A 191 20.32 31.24 -1.31
C LEU A 191 21.55 32.18 -1.33
N SER A 192 21.36 33.47 -1.06
CA SER A 192 22.43 34.48 -1.01
C SER A 192 23.19 34.49 0.33
N GLY A 193 22.56 34.00 1.40
CA GLY A 193 23.14 33.95 2.74
C GLY A 193 24.11 32.80 2.99
N ASP A 194 24.55 32.68 4.25
CA ASP A 194 25.40 31.56 4.68
C ASP A 194 24.74 30.21 4.32
N LYS A 195 25.51 29.29 3.70
CA LYS A 195 25.06 27.95 3.33
C LYS A 195 24.40 27.16 4.47
N LYS A 196 24.74 27.47 5.73
CA LYS A 196 24.10 26.88 6.92
C LYS A 196 22.65 27.36 7.13
N SER A 197 22.25 28.47 6.52
CA SER A 197 20.90 29.00 6.60
C SER A 197 19.96 28.55 5.48
N TRP A 198 20.48 27.87 4.46
CA TRP A 198 19.68 27.43 3.31
C TRP A 198 18.64 26.37 3.64
N LEU A 199 18.94 25.53 4.64
CA LEU A 199 18.02 24.55 5.18
C LEU A 199 17.90 24.83 6.68
N LYS A 200 16.69 24.98 7.16
CA LYS A 200 16.42 24.93 8.60
C LYS A 200 16.66 23.51 9.09
N ASP A 201 16.73 23.35 10.41
CA ASP A 201 16.94 22.04 11.04
C ASP A 201 16.24 20.92 10.26
N PRO A 202 16.89 19.74 10.15
CA PRO A 202 16.27 18.63 9.47
C PRO A 202 14.88 18.41 10.04
N ILE A 203 13.94 18.11 9.16
CA ILE A 203 12.62 17.71 9.56
C ILE A 203 12.81 16.57 10.57
N ARG A 204 12.57 16.88 11.83
CA ARG A 204 12.54 15.86 12.87
C ARG A 204 11.18 15.21 12.74
N ASP A 205 11.21 13.92 12.52
CA ASP A 205 10.04 13.05 12.52
C ASP A 205 9.24 13.12 13.84
#